data_7773262e9a005a2d568507c51dd87e4b
#
_entry.id   7773262e9a005a2d568507c51dd87e4b
#
_cell.length_a   1.000
_cell.length_b   1.000
_cell.length_c   1.000
_cell.angle_alpha   90.00
_cell.angle_beta   90.00
_cell.angle_gamma   90.00
#
_symmetry.space_group_name_H-M   'P 1'
#
loop_
_entity.id
_entity.type
_entity.pdbx_description
1 polymer ?
#
loop_
_entity_poly.entity_id
_entity_poly.type
_entity_poly.pdbx_seq_one_letter_code
_entity_poly.pdbx_strand_id
1 'polypeptide(L)'
;LSRRQRQMCIRDREKALYAVESWYSWHSREDYRNNIYSIRNAYYGTRTGAISELSLSKAVAAVNANLDTEVKKAIDDAAAAIWAIPSPFRNNINSPEAVSAMEACATLEGVLKGSLKSCIEGIDKTVLAEVVKNYVDVVVLPTYSDLKAGNQALFDAVETFRTSPSNANFKACATAWLAARTPWETSEAFLFGPVADKGLDPNMDSWPLDQDGIVQILTSGNYSDLNWDGDYDEEDDKIAGAQALRGYHTLEYLIFKDGEARTIQ
;
A
#
# COMPACT_ATOMS: atom_id res chain seq x y z
N LEU A 1 6.57 3.80 10.92
CA LEU A 1 6.43 3.96 9.47
C LEU A 1 7.04 2.77 8.79
N SER A 2 6.33 2.19 7.84
CA SER A 2 6.83 1.10 7.01
C SER A 2 8.08 1.53 6.23
N ARG A 3 8.81 0.56 5.66
CA ARG A 3 9.95 0.80 4.77
C ARG A 3 9.59 1.77 3.62
N ARG A 4 8.33 1.74 3.15
CA ARG A 4 7.76 2.58 2.09
C ARG A 4 7.59 4.04 2.50
N GLN A 5 7.11 4.31 3.69
CA GLN A 5 6.99 5.67 4.19
C GLN A 5 8.38 6.34 4.36
N ARG A 6 9.43 5.53 4.57
CA ARG A 6 10.82 6.02 4.57
C ARG A 6 11.36 6.32 3.17
N GLN A 7 10.89 5.63 2.13
CA GLN A 7 11.28 5.89 0.74
C GLN A 7 10.71 7.21 0.20
N MET A 8 9.52 7.65 0.64
CA MET A 8 9.01 9.00 0.36
C MET A 8 9.93 10.11 0.87
N CYS A 9 10.77 9.84 1.87
CA CYS A 9 11.68 10.80 2.48
C CYS A 9 13.09 10.83 1.88
N ILE A 10 13.40 10.09 0.81
CA ILE A 10 14.75 10.02 0.23
C ILE A 10 15.02 11.25 -0.65
N ARG A 11 15.89 12.13 -0.15
CA ARG A 11 16.32 13.40 -0.76
C ARG A 11 17.31 13.27 -1.94
N ASP A 12 17.53 12.10 -2.52
CA ASP A 12 18.47 11.93 -3.61
C ASP A 12 17.69 11.96 -4.95
N ARG A 13 17.67 13.12 -5.59
CA ARG A 13 16.74 13.49 -6.67
C ARG A 13 16.82 12.60 -7.91
N GLU A 14 17.97 12.05 -8.24
CA GLU A 14 18.10 11.15 -9.40
C GLU A 14 17.67 9.73 -9.08
N LYS A 15 17.93 9.25 -7.86
CA LYS A 15 17.47 7.94 -7.39
C LYS A 15 15.99 7.92 -7.01
N ALA A 16 15.42 9.06 -6.60
CA ALA A 16 14.03 9.18 -6.19
C ALA A 16 13.05 8.87 -7.33
N LEU A 17 13.41 9.16 -8.56
CA LEU A 17 12.57 8.90 -9.73
C LEU A 17 12.27 7.40 -9.90
N TYR A 18 13.28 6.55 -9.71
CA TYR A 18 13.15 5.09 -9.82
C TYR A 18 12.65 4.42 -8.52
N ALA A 19 12.48 5.19 -7.44
CA ALA A 19 11.87 4.74 -6.20
C ALA A 19 10.35 4.90 -6.17
N VAL A 20 9.76 5.48 -7.22
CA VAL A 20 8.30 5.66 -7.35
C VAL A 20 7.65 4.33 -7.66
N GLU A 21 6.85 3.82 -6.75
CA GLU A 21 6.01 2.64 -6.95
C GLU A 21 4.85 2.91 -7.89
N SER A 22 4.21 1.87 -8.42
CA SER A 22 3.14 1.97 -9.42
C SER A 22 3.53 2.84 -10.61
N TRP A 23 4.78 2.63 -11.05
CA TRP A 23 5.45 3.38 -12.10
C TRP A 23 4.79 3.24 -13.47
N TYR A 24 4.33 2.03 -13.80
CA TYR A 24 3.83 1.68 -15.14
C TYR A 24 2.35 2.01 -15.30
N SER A 25 1.58 1.84 -14.23
CA SER A 25 0.14 2.11 -14.17
C SER A 25 -0.20 3.58 -13.91
N TRP A 26 0.79 4.38 -13.46
CA TRP A 26 0.64 5.76 -12.99
C TRP A 26 -0.28 5.90 -11.77
N HIS A 27 -0.40 4.83 -10.98
CA HIS A 27 -1.35 4.75 -9.86
C HIS A 27 -0.77 5.17 -8.50
N SER A 28 0.50 5.61 -8.47
CA SER A 28 1.24 5.95 -7.23
C SER A 28 0.48 6.88 -6.28
N ARG A 29 -0.21 7.86 -6.83
CA ARG A 29 -0.92 8.88 -6.06
C ARG A 29 -2.10 8.29 -5.30
N GLU A 30 -2.82 7.39 -5.95
CA GLU A 30 -3.92 6.62 -5.39
C GLU A 30 -3.42 5.68 -4.29
N ASP A 31 -2.32 4.99 -4.53
CA ASP A 31 -1.69 4.05 -3.61
C ASP A 31 -1.22 4.77 -2.35
N TYR A 32 -0.44 5.84 -2.48
CA TYR A 32 0.02 6.62 -1.32
C TYR A 32 -1.14 7.24 -0.52
N ARG A 33 -2.20 7.66 -1.18
CA ARG A 33 -3.41 8.14 -0.50
C ARG A 33 -4.12 7.02 0.25
N ASN A 34 -4.17 5.81 -0.31
CA ASN A 34 -4.72 4.63 0.36
C ASN A 34 -3.88 4.22 1.58
N ASN A 35 -2.56 4.42 1.55
CA ASN A 35 -1.71 4.26 2.72
C ASN A 35 -2.13 5.22 3.87
N ILE A 36 -2.43 6.48 3.55
CA ILE A 36 -2.98 7.40 4.57
C ILE A 36 -4.36 6.96 5.04
N TYR A 37 -5.19 6.42 4.15
CA TYR A 37 -6.49 5.88 4.54
C TYR A 37 -6.39 4.62 5.41
N SER A 38 -5.31 3.84 5.33
CA SER A 38 -5.05 2.76 6.28
C SER A 38 -4.92 3.29 7.72
N ILE A 39 -4.20 4.42 7.89
CA ILE A 39 -4.07 5.12 9.18
C ILE A 39 -5.42 5.67 9.64
N ARG A 40 -6.16 6.33 8.74
CA ARG A 40 -7.52 6.82 9.04
C ARG A 40 -8.43 5.70 9.51
N ASN A 41 -8.45 4.59 8.81
CA ASN A 41 -9.31 3.44 9.12
C ASN A 41 -8.97 2.83 10.49
N ALA A 42 -7.67 2.76 10.82
CA ALA A 42 -7.20 2.34 12.13
C ALA A 42 -7.67 3.31 13.24
N TYR A 43 -7.56 4.62 13.00
CA TYR A 43 -7.94 5.65 13.97
C TYR A 43 -9.45 5.78 14.13
N TYR A 44 -10.22 5.66 13.03
CA TYR A 44 -11.69 5.79 13.03
C TYR A 44 -12.41 4.48 13.39
N GLY A 45 -11.72 3.33 13.34
CA GLY A 45 -12.30 2.02 13.61
C GLY A 45 -13.34 1.57 12.58
N THR A 46 -13.29 2.13 11.35
CA THR A 46 -14.12 1.76 10.21
C THR A 46 -13.36 1.94 8.89
N ARG A 47 -13.85 1.31 7.82
CA ARG A 47 -13.31 1.45 6.46
C ARG A 47 -14.07 2.48 5.60
N THR A 48 -15.16 3.04 6.12
CA THR A 48 -16.08 3.93 5.38
C THR A 48 -15.75 5.41 5.51
N GLY A 49 -14.82 5.78 6.41
CA GLY A 49 -14.56 7.16 6.79
C GLY A 49 -15.48 7.68 7.90
N ALA A 50 -16.51 6.92 8.30
CA ALA A 50 -17.27 7.21 9.51
C ALA A 50 -16.45 6.86 10.76
N ILE A 51 -16.77 7.43 11.90
CA ILE A 51 -16.08 7.17 13.17
C ILE A 51 -16.94 6.19 13.99
N SER A 52 -16.37 5.03 14.34
CA SER A 52 -16.99 4.06 15.24
C SER A 52 -17.05 4.60 16.68
N GLU A 53 -18.07 4.25 17.43
CA GLU A 53 -18.10 4.52 18.87
C GLU A 53 -16.99 3.77 19.64
N LEU A 54 -16.54 2.62 19.10
CA LEU A 54 -15.42 1.84 19.62
C LEU A 54 -14.12 2.14 18.84
N SER A 55 -13.84 3.40 18.55
CA SER A 55 -12.67 3.84 17.81
C SER A 55 -11.60 4.44 18.72
N LEU A 56 -10.36 4.46 18.24
CA LEU A 56 -9.28 5.18 18.90
C LEU A 56 -9.58 6.69 18.96
N SER A 57 -10.20 7.25 17.92
CA SER A 57 -10.66 8.65 17.90
C SER A 57 -11.57 8.97 19.07
N LYS A 58 -12.58 8.13 19.36
CA LYS A 58 -13.48 8.33 20.49
C LYS A 58 -12.77 8.21 21.85
N ALA A 59 -11.89 7.22 21.98
CA ALA A 59 -11.09 7.01 23.18
C ALA A 59 -10.16 8.21 23.45
N VAL A 60 -9.50 8.75 22.41
CA VAL A 60 -8.66 9.95 22.52
C VAL A 60 -9.49 11.18 22.79
N ALA A 61 -10.63 11.39 22.13
CA ALA A 61 -11.49 12.54 22.32
C ALA A 61 -12.03 12.64 23.76
N ALA A 62 -12.27 11.51 24.42
CA ALA A 62 -12.70 11.45 25.81
C ALA A 62 -11.64 11.98 26.80
N VAL A 63 -10.36 11.90 26.44
CA VAL A 63 -9.23 12.38 27.26
C VAL A 63 -8.75 13.73 26.79
N ASN A 64 -8.66 13.96 25.48
CA ASN A 64 -8.15 15.19 24.87
C ASN A 64 -8.83 15.43 23.51
N ALA A 65 -9.95 16.16 23.50
CA ALA A 65 -10.71 16.46 22.29
C ALA A 65 -9.94 17.33 21.28
N ASN A 66 -9.00 18.16 21.75
CA ASN A 66 -8.18 18.98 20.85
C ASN A 66 -7.20 18.10 20.09
N LEU A 67 -6.59 17.11 20.75
CA LEU A 67 -5.69 16.15 20.11
C LEU A 67 -6.44 15.29 19.08
N ASP A 68 -7.65 14.82 19.39
CA ASP A 68 -8.47 14.09 18.41
C ASP A 68 -8.72 14.93 17.15
N THR A 69 -9.02 16.22 17.32
CA THR A 69 -9.19 17.15 16.20
C THR A 69 -7.89 17.33 15.41
N GLU A 70 -6.77 17.45 16.08
CA GLU A 70 -5.43 17.58 15.48
C GLU A 70 -5.07 16.34 14.65
N VAL A 71 -5.27 15.13 15.20
CA VAL A 71 -4.99 13.85 14.49
C VAL A 71 -5.85 13.73 13.24
N LYS A 72 -7.17 13.99 13.35
CA LYS A 72 -8.07 13.95 12.19
C LYS A 72 -7.65 14.92 11.11
N LYS A 73 -7.34 16.16 11.51
CA LYS A 73 -6.87 17.18 10.56
C LYS A 73 -5.56 16.75 9.88
N ALA A 74 -4.60 16.22 10.61
CA ALA A 74 -3.32 15.77 10.04
C ALA A 74 -3.50 14.61 9.03
N ILE A 75 -4.42 13.68 9.31
CA ILE A 75 -4.79 12.60 8.36
C ILE A 75 -5.40 13.19 7.09
N ASP A 76 -6.37 14.08 7.22
CA ASP A 76 -7.07 14.68 6.09
C ASP A 76 -6.13 15.55 5.25
N ASP A 77 -5.29 16.37 5.90
CA ASP A 77 -4.29 17.20 5.21
C ASP A 77 -3.29 16.35 4.42
N ALA A 78 -2.77 15.26 4.99
CA ALA A 78 -1.83 14.37 4.30
C ALA A 78 -2.49 13.71 3.07
N ALA A 79 -3.70 13.18 3.22
CA ALA A 79 -4.44 12.56 2.11
C ALA A 79 -4.78 13.57 1.01
N ALA A 80 -5.16 14.81 1.38
CA ALA A 80 -5.48 15.87 0.44
C ALA A 80 -4.22 16.38 -0.29
N ALA A 81 -3.10 16.54 0.41
CA ALA A 81 -1.85 16.99 -0.17
C ALA A 81 -1.28 15.97 -1.18
N ILE A 82 -1.34 14.67 -0.88
CA ILE A 82 -0.96 13.61 -1.83
C ILE A 82 -1.85 13.69 -3.08
N TRP A 83 -3.17 13.86 -2.90
CA TRP A 83 -4.10 13.93 -4.02
C TRP A 83 -3.92 15.18 -4.89
N ALA A 84 -3.39 16.27 -4.34
CA ALA A 84 -3.12 17.50 -5.06
C ALA A 84 -1.91 17.40 -6.00
N ILE A 85 -1.05 16.40 -5.85
CA ILE A 85 0.11 16.21 -6.75
C ILE A 85 -0.41 15.93 -8.17
N PRO A 86 0.09 16.65 -9.19
CA PRO A 86 -0.35 16.43 -10.57
C PRO A 86 -0.04 14.99 -11.06
N SER A 87 -0.94 14.44 -11.85
CA SER A 87 -0.74 13.12 -12.49
C SER A 87 0.08 13.29 -13.80
N PRO A 88 0.95 12.32 -14.13
CA PRO A 88 1.37 11.19 -13.33
C PRO A 88 2.36 11.61 -12.24
N PHE A 89 2.29 10.98 -11.08
CA PHE A 89 3.16 11.30 -9.94
C PHE A 89 4.65 11.26 -10.31
N ARG A 90 5.08 10.22 -11.03
CA ARG A 90 6.48 10.05 -11.44
C ARG A 90 7.09 11.25 -12.19
N ASN A 91 6.28 12.01 -12.90
CA ASN A 91 6.73 13.21 -13.61
C ASN A 91 6.72 14.46 -12.71
N ASN A 92 6.10 14.39 -11.53
CA ASN A 92 5.83 15.50 -10.63
C ASN A 92 6.43 15.32 -9.23
N ILE A 93 7.39 14.41 -9.06
CA ILE A 93 8.04 14.12 -7.76
C ILE A 93 8.75 15.32 -7.13
N ASN A 94 9.09 16.34 -7.93
CA ASN A 94 9.73 17.58 -7.52
C ASN A 94 8.79 18.79 -7.58
N SER A 95 7.48 18.57 -7.78
CA SER A 95 6.51 19.68 -7.82
C SER A 95 6.34 20.30 -6.42
N PRO A 96 5.89 21.57 -6.33
CA PRO A 96 5.54 22.17 -5.03
C PRO A 96 4.51 21.35 -4.25
N GLU A 97 3.58 20.72 -4.94
CA GLU A 97 2.55 19.86 -4.32
C GLU A 97 3.18 18.59 -3.72
N ALA A 98 4.18 17.98 -4.37
CA ALA A 98 4.91 16.84 -3.82
C ALA A 98 5.68 17.23 -2.56
N VAL A 99 6.29 18.41 -2.54
CA VAL A 99 6.95 18.94 -1.32
C VAL A 99 5.92 19.16 -0.22
N SER A 100 4.77 19.77 -0.53
CA SER A 100 3.70 20.00 0.45
C SER A 100 3.14 18.67 0.99
N ALA A 101 3.02 17.64 0.16
CA ALA A 101 2.60 16.32 0.59
C ALA A 101 3.61 15.68 1.56
N MET A 102 4.91 15.81 1.29
CA MET A 102 5.95 15.34 2.21
C MET A 102 5.88 16.05 3.57
N GLU A 103 5.67 17.36 3.58
CA GLU A 103 5.53 18.15 4.82
C GLU A 103 4.28 17.76 5.61
N ALA A 104 3.15 17.52 4.92
CA ALA A 104 1.92 17.06 5.55
C ALA A 104 2.08 15.65 6.15
N CYS A 105 2.73 14.73 5.44
CA CYS A 105 3.04 13.40 5.94
C CYS A 105 4.00 13.45 7.16
N ALA A 106 5.01 14.33 7.14
CA ALA A 106 5.91 14.52 8.26
C ALA A 106 5.17 15.09 9.49
N THR A 107 4.22 16.00 9.27
CA THR A 107 3.35 16.53 10.32
C THR A 107 2.49 15.43 10.94
N LEU A 108 1.84 14.61 10.11
CA LEU A 108 1.07 13.45 10.57
C LEU A 108 1.94 12.48 11.37
N GLU A 109 3.14 12.16 10.88
CA GLU A 109 4.09 11.30 11.60
C GLU A 109 4.42 11.87 12.99
N GLY A 110 4.70 13.17 13.07
CA GLY A 110 5.02 13.86 14.32
C GLY A 110 3.88 13.76 15.34
N VAL A 111 2.64 13.98 14.91
CA VAL A 111 1.46 13.87 15.77
C VAL A 111 1.26 12.42 16.24
N LEU A 112 1.38 11.43 15.33
CA LEU A 112 1.20 10.01 15.68
C LEU A 112 2.26 9.50 16.65
N LYS A 113 3.53 9.79 16.40
CA LYS A 113 4.67 9.33 17.24
C LYS A 113 4.83 10.10 18.53
N GLY A 114 4.34 11.34 18.58
CA GLY A 114 4.45 12.24 19.74
C GLY A 114 3.19 12.22 20.60
N SER A 115 2.33 13.22 20.38
CA SER A 115 1.19 13.51 21.25
C SER A 115 0.18 12.36 21.31
N LEU A 116 -0.10 11.70 20.18
CA LEU A 116 -1.05 10.58 20.15
C LEU A 116 -0.51 9.38 20.94
N LYS A 117 0.75 8.99 20.70
CA LYS A 117 1.38 7.89 21.45
C LYS A 117 1.31 8.14 22.95
N SER A 118 1.71 9.33 23.40
CA SER A 118 1.68 9.69 24.82
C SER A 118 0.25 9.70 25.40
N CYS A 119 -0.74 10.13 24.63
CA CYS A 119 -2.14 10.11 25.05
C CYS A 119 -2.64 8.65 25.23
N ILE A 120 -2.33 7.77 24.27
CA ILE A 120 -2.76 6.35 24.33
C ILE A 120 -2.20 5.63 25.55
N GLU A 121 -0.98 5.94 25.95
CA GLU A 121 -0.35 5.35 27.15
C GLU A 121 -1.13 5.66 28.45
N GLY A 122 -1.91 6.74 28.45
CA GLY A 122 -2.77 7.14 29.57
C GLY A 122 -4.22 6.63 29.50
N ILE A 123 -4.65 5.99 28.40
CA ILE A 123 -6.01 5.47 28.27
C ILE A 123 -6.14 4.14 28.98
N ASP A 124 -7.31 3.91 29.60
CA ASP A 124 -7.63 2.65 30.30
C ASP A 124 -7.50 1.45 29.31
N LYS A 125 -6.82 0.41 29.78
CA LYS A 125 -6.56 -0.78 28.98
C LYS A 125 -7.83 -1.55 28.58
N THR A 126 -8.91 -1.46 29.35
CA THR A 126 -10.19 -2.08 29.00
C THR A 126 -10.85 -1.38 27.83
N VAL A 127 -10.76 -0.03 27.78
CA VAL A 127 -11.21 0.76 26.63
C VAL A 127 -10.37 0.43 25.39
N LEU A 128 -9.04 0.37 25.53
CA LEU A 128 -8.17 0.01 24.41
C LEU A 128 -8.41 -1.41 23.91
N ALA A 129 -8.75 -2.37 24.78
CA ALA A 129 -9.09 -3.73 24.37
C ALA A 129 -10.34 -3.77 23.46
N GLU A 130 -11.37 -2.99 23.77
CA GLU A 130 -12.57 -2.87 22.93
C GLU A 130 -12.26 -2.17 21.59
N VAL A 131 -11.42 -1.13 21.61
CA VAL A 131 -10.94 -0.47 20.39
C VAL A 131 -10.19 -1.44 19.50
N VAL A 132 -9.26 -2.21 20.05
CA VAL A 132 -8.47 -3.21 19.31
C VAL A 132 -9.38 -4.29 18.74
N LYS A 133 -10.34 -4.79 19.54
CA LYS A 133 -11.31 -5.78 19.06
C LYS A 133 -12.12 -5.25 17.87
N ASN A 134 -12.68 -4.04 17.98
CA ASN A 134 -13.40 -3.40 16.89
C ASN A 134 -12.50 -3.21 15.66
N TYR A 135 -11.27 -2.77 15.86
CA TYR A 135 -10.29 -2.57 14.77
C TYR A 135 -10.05 -3.88 14.00
N VAL A 136 -9.81 -4.98 14.73
CA VAL A 136 -9.59 -6.30 14.10
C VAL A 136 -10.84 -6.74 13.34
N ASP A 137 -12.01 -6.69 13.97
CA ASP A 137 -13.25 -7.25 13.41
C ASP A 137 -13.80 -6.42 12.24
N VAL A 138 -13.64 -5.08 12.26
CA VAL A 138 -14.29 -4.16 11.33
C VAL A 138 -13.31 -3.63 10.26
N VAL A 139 -12.02 -3.58 10.56
CA VAL A 139 -11.01 -3.06 9.63
C VAL A 139 -10.10 -4.16 9.11
N VAL A 140 -9.37 -4.84 9.99
CA VAL A 140 -8.29 -5.76 9.57
C VAL A 140 -8.84 -6.96 8.80
N LEU A 141 -9.72 -7.74 9.43
CA LEU A 141 -10.25 -8.98 8.82
C LEU A 141 -11.02 -8.71 7.53
N PRO A 142 -11.93 -7.70 7.46
CA PRO A 142 -12.61 -7.40 6.21
C PRO A 142 -11.66 -6.88 5.11
N THR A 143 -10.61 -6.12 5.45
CA THR A 143 -9.63 -5.67 4.45
C THR A 143 -8.86 -6.85 3.85
N TYR A 144 -8.42 -7.81 4.66
CA TYR A 144 -7.78 -9.03 4.13
C TYR A 144 -8.76 -9.95 3.39
N SER A 145 -10.04 -9.95 3.76
CA SER A 145 -11.07 -10.65 2.98
C SER A 145 -11.22 -10.05 1.58
N ASP A 146 -11.26 -8.71 1.48
CA ASP A 146 -11.34 -8.01 0.20
C ASP A 146 -10.06 -8.18 -0.62
N LEU A 147 -8.89 -8.17 0.04
CA LEU A 147 -7.61 -8.46 -0.60
C LEU A 147 -7.59 -9.86 -1.22
N LYS A 148 -8.03 -10.87 -0.48
CA LYS A 148 -8.14 -12.24 -0.99
C LYS A 148 -9.08 -12.33 -2.19
N ALA A 149 -10.24 -11.68 -2.12
CA ALA A 149 -11.21 -11.66 -3.22
C ALA A 149 -10.67 -10.91 -4.45
N GLY A 150 -10.00 -9.78 -4.24
CA GLY A 150 -9.36 -9.00 -5.30
C GLY A 150 -8.24 -9.77 -6.01
N ASN A 151 -7.39 -10.46 -5.26
CA ASN A 151 -6.34 -11.31 -5.82
C ASN A 151 -6.90 -12.50 -6.59
N GLN A 152 -7.99 -13.12 -6.10
CA GLN A 152 -8.67 -14.18 -6.84
C GLN A 152 -9.24 -13.64 -8.17
N ALA A 153 -9.89 -12.48 -8.16
CA ALA A 153 -10.41 -11.86 -9.37
C ALA A 153 -9.29 -11.50 -10.37
N LEU A 154 -8.14 -11.04 -9.89
CA LEU A 154 -6.96 -10.79 -10.73
C LEU A 154 -6.45 -12.09 -11.35
N PHE A 155 -6.32 -13.15 -10.56
CA PHE A 155 -5.92 -14.47 -11.05
C PHE A 155 -6.87 -14.97 -12.13
N ASP A 156 -8.19 -14.90 -11.92
CA ASP A 156 -9.21 -15.35 -12.86
C ASP A 156 -9.18 -14.53 -14.16
N ALA A 157 -8.92 -13.22 -14.08
CA ALA A 157 -8.75 -12.36 -15.25
C ALA A 157 -7.51 -12.75 -16.08
N VAL A 158 -6.37 -13.04 -15.39
CA VAL A 158 -5.14 -13.50 -16.05
C VAL A 158 -5.36 -14.87 -16.71
N GLU A 159 -6.03 -15.82 -16.06
CA GLU A 159 -6.36 -17.12 -16.64
C GLU A 159 -7.31 -16.99 -17.84
N THR A 160 -8.26 -16.07 -17.78
CA THR A 160 -9.14 -15.75 -18.92
C THR A 160 -8.32 -15.19 -20.07
N PHE A 161 -7.40 -14.28 -19.82
CA PHE A 161 -6.50 -13.74 -20.84
C PHE A 161 -5.60 -14.84 -21.43
N ARG A 162 -5.05 -15.72 -20.60
CA ARG A 162 -4.19 -16.82 -21.03
C ARG A 162 -4.92 -17.77 -22.00
N THR A 163 -6.18 -18.08 -21.73
CA THR A 163 -6.99 -19.02 -22.54
C THR A 163 -7.66 -18.37 -23.73
N SER A 164 -7.93 -17.07 -23.67
CA SER A 164 -8.58 -16.28 -24.72
C SER A 164 -7.92 -14.91 -24.86
N PRO A 165 -6.71 -14.84 -25.47
CA PRO A 165 -5.98 -13.58 -25.62
C PRO A 165 -6.78 -12.57 -26.47
N SER A 166 -7.05 -11.40 -25.89
CA SER A 166 -7.68 -10.26 -26.56
C SER A 166 -7.35 -8.96 -25.81
N ASN A 167 -7.44 -7.84 -26.50
CA ASN A 167 -7.25 -6.52 -25.85
C ASN A 167 -8.30 -6.27 -24.76
N ALA A 168 -9.51 -6.79 -24.91
CA ALA A 168 -10.56 -6.70 -23.89
C ALA A 168 -10.18 -7.46 -22.62
N ASN A 169 -9.69 -8.70 -22.76
CA ASN A 169 -9.26 -9.51 -21.63
C ASN A 169 -7.96 -8.97 -21.00
N PHE A 170 -7.07 -8.39 -21.80
CA PHE A 170 -5.89 -7.72 -21.25
C PHE A 170 -6.27 -6.49 -20.40
N LYS A 171 -7.21 -5.68 -20.89
CA LYS A 171 -7.76 -4.57 -20.12
C LYS A 171 -8.48 -5.03 -18.85
N ALA A 172 -9.13 -6.19 -18.87
CA ALA A 172 -9.74 -6.78 -17.69
C ALA A 172 -8.68 -7.15 -16.63
N CYS A 173 -7.49 -7.65 -17.02
CA CYS A 173 -6.37 -7.85 -16.10
C CYS A 173 -5.93 -6.54 -15.45
N ALA A 174 -5.80 -5.46 -16.22
CA ALA A 174 -5.44 -4.15 -15.69
C ALA A 174 -6.48 -3.62 -14.68
N THR A 175 -7.77 -3.76 -14.99
CA THR A 175 -8.85 -3.38 -14.08
C THR A 175 -8.83 -4.19 -12.79
N ALA A 176 -8.62 -5.50 -12.89
CA ALA A 176 -8.55 -6.39 -11.72
C ALA A 176 -7.31 -6.09 -10.86
N TRP A 177 -6.17 -5.76 -11.48
CA TRP A 177 -4.96 -5.36 -10.77
C TRP A 177 -5.20 -4.08 -9.95
N LEU A 178 -5.78 -3.03 -10.54
CA LEU A 178 -6.12 -1.79 -9.84
C LEU A 178 -7.08 -2.04 -8.66
N ALA A 179 -8.07 -2.92 -8.85
CA ALA A 179 -9.01 -3.27 -7.80
C ALA A 179 -8.35 -4.03 -6.64
N ALA A 180 -7.40 -4.93 -6.94
CA ALA A 180 -6.68 -5.70 -5.93
C ALA A 180 -5.67 -4.84 -5.13
N ARG A 181 -5.13 -3.77 -5.74
CA ARG A 181 -4.23 -2.82 -5.05
C ARG A 181 -4.90 -2.09 -3.89
N THR A 182 -6.14 -1.66 -4.03
CA THR A 182 -6.83 -0.86 -3.01
C THR A 182 -6.88 -1.50 -1.62
N PRO A 183 -7.32 -2.76 -1.44
CA PRO A 183 -7.28 -3.41 -0.13
C PRO A 183 -5.85 -3.67 0.37
N TRP A 184 -4.88 -3.88 -0.52
CA TRP A 184 -3.48 -4.00 -0.14
C TRP A 184 -2.97 -2.68 0.45
N GLU A 185 -3.07 -1.58 -0.26
CA GLU A 185 -2.62 -0.26 0.19
C GLU A 185 -3.35 0.23 1.46
N THR A 186 -4.63 -0.10 1.60
CA THR A 186 -5.38 0.22 2.83
C THR A 186 -5.06 -0.73 3.99
N SER A 187 -4.21 -1.75 3.80
CA SER A 187 -3.66 -2.61 4.86
C SER A 187 -2.32 -2.13 5.43
N GLU A 188 -1.72 -1.11 4.86
CA GLU A 188 -0.36 -0.63 5.19
C GLU A 188 -0.14 -0.34 6.69
N ALA A 189 -1.15 0.15 7.40
CA ALA A 189 -1.04 0.44 8.83
C ALA A 189 -0.96 -0.81 9.71
N PHE A 190 -1.19 -2.01 9.18
CA PHE A 190 -1.19 -3.26 9.94
C PHE A 190 -0.42 -4.42 9.28
N LEU A 191 0.62 -4.09 8.52
CA LEU A 191 1.60 -5.05 7.98
C LEU A 191 2.58 -5.53 9.07
N PHE A 192 2.04 -6.07 10.17
CA PHE A 192 2.81 -6.64 11.28
C PHE A 192 2.20 -7.97 11.75
N GLY A 193 2.85 -8.64 12.72
CA GLY A 193 2.44 -9.96 13.18
C GLY A 193 2.47 -10.99 12.05
N PRO A 194 1.41 -11.80 11.83
CA PRO A 194 1.42 -12.89 10.84
C PRO A 194 1.78 -12.46 9.41
N VAL A 195 1.51 -11.21 9.03
CA VAL A 195 1.87 -10.69 7.70
C VAL A 195 3.37 -10.46 7.59
N ALA A 196 3.97 -9.84 8.61
CA ALA A 196 5.41 -9.67 8.69
C ALA A 196 6.13 -11.01 8.90
N ASP A 197 5.64 -11.84 9.85
CA ASP A 197 6.21 -13.15 10.17
C ASP A 197 6.25 -14.10 8.96
N LYS A 198 5.34 -13.89 8.01
CA LYS A 198 5.26 -14.66 6.76
C LYS A 198 5.84 -13.90 5.56
N GLY A 199 6.48 -12.75 5.76
CA GLY A 199 7.08 -11.93 4.71
C GLY A 199 6.13 -11.61 3.55
N LEU A 200 4.84 -11.39 3.82
CA LEU A 200 3.86 -11.19 2.74
C LEU A 200 4.14 -9.93 1.96
N ASP A 201 4.57 -8.85 2.61
CA ASP A 201 4.88 -7.59 1.97
C ASP A 201 5.99 -7.73 0.91
N PRO A 202 7.21 -8.19 1.23
CA PRO A 202 8.25 -8.31 0.22
C PRO A 202 7.93 -9.30 -0.90
N ASN A 203 7.03 -10.26 -0.68
CA ASN A 203 6.65 -11.22 -1.71
C ASN A 203 5.48 -10.77 -2.59
N MET A 204 4.62 -9.90 -2.09
CA MET A 204 3.47 -9.38 -2.84
C MET A 204 3.76 -8.07 -3.54
N ASP A 205 4.69 -7.25 -2.99
CA ASP A 205 4.79 -5.85 -3.37
C ASP A 205 6.21 -5.29 -3.28
N SER A 206 7.20 -6.11 -3.65
CA SER A 206 8.59 -5.69 -3.69
C SER A 206 8.85 -4.62 -4.73
N TRP A 207 9.57 -3.56 -4.33
CA TRP A 207 10.05 -2.51 -5.21
C TRP A 207 11.47 -2.07 -4.79
N PRO A 208 12.40 -1.75 -5.70
CA PRO A 208 12.27 -1.77 -7.16
C PRO A 208 12.29 -3.17 -7.76
N LEU A 209 11.77 -3.28 -9.00
CA LEU A 209 11.80 -4.52 -9.79
C LEU A 209 13.18 -4.81 -10.38
N ASP A 210 13.51 -6.09 -10.52
CA ASP A 210 14.56 -6.57 -11.42
C ASP A 210 13.98 -6.80 -12.83
N GLN A 211 13.92 -5.74 -13.64
CA GLN A 211 13.39 -5.82 -14.99
C GLN A 211 14.21 -6.75 -15.90
N ASP A 212 15.52 -6.76 -15.74
CA ASP A 212 16.40 -7.60 -16.56
C ASP A 212 16.17 -9.08 -16.23
N GLY A 213 16.04 -9.41 -14.94
CA GLY A 213 15.66 -10.75 -14.48
C GLY A 213 14.29 -11.19 -14.99
N ILE A 214 13.28 -10.32 -14.96
CA ILE A 214 11.94 -10.62 -15.53
C ILE A 214 12.06 -10.94 -17.03
N VAL A 215 12.77 -10.11 -17.80
CA VAL A 215 12.97 -10.34 -19.23
C VAL A 215 13.72 -11.64 -19.49
N GLN A 216 14.74 -11.98 -18.68
CA GLN A 216 15.48 -13.23 -18.77
C GLN A 216 14.57 -14.44 -18.53
N ILE A 217 13.70 -14.41 -17.50
CA ILE A 217 12.74 -15.49 -17.23
C ILE A 217 11.78 -15.67 -18.41
N LEU A 218 11.21 -14.58 -18.93
CA LEU A 218 10.30 -14.63 -20.09
C LEU A 218 10.98 -15.21 -21.34
N THR A 219 12.25 -14.85 -21.56
CA THR A 219 13.00 -15.29 -22.74
C THR A 219 13.44 -16.75 -22.63
N SER A 220 13.87 -17.18 -21.45
CA SER A 220 14.33 -18.56 -21.22
C SER A 220 13.19 -19.56 -21.04
N GLY A 221 12.02 -19.07 -20.59
CA GLY A 221 10.89 -19.91 -20.17
C GLY A 221 11.17 -20.70 -18.88
N ASN A 222 12.22 -20.37 -18.15
CA ASN A 222 12.53 -20.99 -16.86
C ASN A 222 11.86 -20.19 -15.73
N TYR A 223 10.78 -20.72 -15.19
CA TYR A 223 10.00 -20.08 -14.11
C TYR A 223 10.34 -20.64 -12.72
N SER A 224 11.41 -21.46 -12.58
CA SER A 224 11.75 -22.09 -11.30
C SER A 224 12.03 -21.09 -10.18
N ASP A 225 12.62 -19.93 -10.53
CA ASP A 225 13.00 -18.89 -9.57
C ASP A 225 11.80 -18.07 -9.06
N LEU A 226 10.62 -18.24 -9.67
CA LEU A 226 9.37 -17.65 -9.20
C LEU A 226 8.67 -18.51 -8.14
N ASN A 227 9.09 -19.78 -8.00
CA ASN A 227 8.53 -20.67 -6.99
C ASN A 227 8.98 -20.22 -5.60
N TRP A 228 8.01 -20.17 -4.71
CA TRP A 228 8.22 -19.87 -3.32
C TRP A 228 7.70 -21.01 -2.48
N ASP A 229 8.54 -21.52 -1.59
CA ASP A 229 8.28 -22.69 -0.74
C ASP A 229 7.90 -22.36 0.71
N GLY A 230 7.70 -21.06 0.99
CA GLY A 230 7.18 -20.60 2.28
C GLY A 230 8.24 -20.15 3.28
N ASP A 231 9.51 -20.16 2.92
CA ASP A 231 10.55 -19.62 3.79
C ASP A 231 10.84 -18.15 3.45
N TYR A 232 11.07 -17.32 4.50
CA TYR A 232 11.08 -15.86 4.40
C TYR A 232 12.25 -15.21 5.09
N ASP A 233 13.42 -15.73 4.92
CA ASP A 233 14.58 -15.03 5.41
C ASP A 233 14.98 -13.93 4.41
N GLU A 234 14.60 -12.67 4.71
CA GLU A 234 15.00 -11.50 3.90
C GLU A 234 16.53 -11.26 3.89
N GLU A 235 17.27 -11.88 4.80
CA GLU A 235 18.74 -11.83 4.84
C GLU A 235 19.34 -12.80 3.81
N ASP A 236 18.56 -13.73 3.25
CA ASP A 236 19.00 -14.58 2.14
C ASP A 236 18.88 -13.85 0.80
N ASP A 237 20.01 -13.50 0.19
CA ASP A 237 20.08 -12.79 -1.10
C ASP A 237 19.31 -13.49 -2.22
N LYS A 238 19.17 -14.81 -2.18
CA LYS A 238 18.43 -15.58 -3.17
C LYS A 238 16.94 -15.38 -3.05
N ILE A 239 16.42 -15.35 -1.83
CA ILE A 239 15.01 -15.07 -1.55
C ILE A 239 14.70 -13.62 -1.91
N ALA A 240 15.52 -12.67 -1.48
CA ALA A 240 15.40 -11.26 -1.84
C ALA A 240 15.43 -11.04 -3.36
N GLY A 241 16.28 -11.75 -4.09
CA GLY A 241 16.32 -11.72 -5.55
C GLY A 241 15.02 -12.22 -6.19
N ALA A 242 14.45 -13.32 -5.69
CA ALA A 242 13.17 -13.84 -6.18
C ALA A 242 11.98 -12.91 -5.91
N GLN A 243 12.01 -12.18 -4.81
CA GLN A 243 10.97 -11.20 -4.45
C GLN A 243 10.88 -10.05 -5.48
N ALA A 244 12.01 -9.60 -6.02
CA ALA A 244 12.07 -8.56 -7.05
C ALA A 244 11.54 -9.00 -8.44
N LEU A 245 11.27 -10.30 -8.62
CA LEU A 245 10.81 -10.90 -9.87
C LEU A 245 9.31 -11.24 -9.88
N ARG A 246 8.59 -11.00 -8.78
CA ARG A 246 7.18 -11.41 -8.59
C ARG A 246 6.38 -10.35 -7.84
N GLY A 247 5.08 -10.61 -7.69
CA GLY A 247 4.18 -9.72 -6.96
C GLY A 247 3.49 -8.69 -7.85
N TYR A 248 2.88 -7.70 -7.20
CA TYR A 248 2.06 -6.69 -7.87
C TYR A 248 2.83 -5.89 -8.91
N HIS A 249 4.05 -5.46 -8.60
CA HIS A 249 4.83 -4.60 -9.50
C HIS A 249 5.36 -5.36 -10.72
N THR A 250 5.65 -6.65 -10.58
CA THR A 250 5.96 -7.51 -11.75
C THR A 250 4.75 -7.63 -12.67
N LEU A 251 3.56 -7.89 -12.11
CA LEU A 251 2.33 -7.91 -12.89
C LEU A 251 2.03 -6.54 -13.50
N GLU A 252 2.25 -5.47 -12.76
CA GLU A 252 2.12 -4.10 -13.26
C GLU A 252 3.00 -3.85 -14.49
N TYR A 253 4.28 -4.21 -14.41
CA TYR A 253 5.23 -4.11 -15.53
C TYR A 253 4.75 -4.86 -16.78
N LEU A 254 4.17 -6.04 -16.59
CA LEU A 254 3.67 -6.87 -17.68
C LEU A 254 2.33 -6.37 -18.25
N ILE A 255 1.48 -5.79 -17.43
CA ILE A 255 0.10 -5.40 -17.78
C ILE A 255 0.04 -3.95 -18.30
N PHE A 256 0.83 -3.03 -17.73
CA PHE A 256 0.72 -1.60 -18.01
C PHE A 256 1.90 -1.06 -18.81
N LYS A 257 1.62 0.00 -19.58
CA LYS A 257 2.60 0.88 -20.19
C LYS A 257 2.02 2.29 -20.24
N ASP A 258 2.77 3.24 -19.70
CA ASP A 258 2.43 4.67 -19.74
C ASP A 258 1.02 4.99 -19.19
N GLY A 259 0.62 4.32 -18.10
CA GLY A 259 -0.67 4.49 -17.43
C GLY A 259 -1.83 3.71 -18.04
N GLU A 260 -1.63 3.05 -19.16
CA GLU A 260 -2.67 2.32 -19.89
C GLU A 260 -2.38 0.82 -19.94
N ALA A 261 -3.44 0.02 -20.04
CA ALA A 261 -3.29 -1.41 -20.30
C ALA A 261 -2.56 -1.64 -21.64
N ARG A 262 -1.58 -2.56 -21.64
CA ARG A 262 -0.93 -2.98 -22.88
C ARG A 262 -1.94 -3.64 -23.82
N THR A 263 -1.60 -3.68 -25.10
CA THR A 263 -2.37 -4.35 -26.14
C THR A 263 -1.58 -5.52 -26.74
N ILE A 264 -2.27 -6.58 -27.11
CA ILE A 264 -1.68 -7.64 -27.94
C ILE A 264 -1.54 -7.11 -29.38
N GLN A 265 -0.42 -7.44 -29.99
CA GLN A 265 -0.15 -7.11 -31.40
C GLN A 265 -0.76 -8.16 -32.32
#